data_5a5e95d5c20fca0acb2cd7f0a02467ff
#
_entry.id   5a5e95d5c20fca0acb2cd7f0a02467ff
#
_cell.length_a   1.000
_cell.length_b   1.000
_cell.length_c   1.000
_cell.angle_alpha   90.00
_cell.angle_beta   90.00
_cell.angle_gamma   90.00
#
_symmetry.space_group_name_H-M   'P 1'
#
loop_
_entity.id
_entity.type
_entity.pdbx_description
1 polymer ?
#
loop_
_entity_poly.entity_id
_entity_poly.type
_entity_poly.pdbx_seq_one_letter_code
_entity_poly.pdbx_strand_id
1 'polypeptide(L)'
;MTAFVSCDDKPVTGDKLPAKAKTFLNTYFSGIDILSVIKDEDSYDVDLVDGTDVDFRLNGAWKKVDCEGRPVPTGFYPTNIDTYVTTNYPVAYIEDIEFENNRYKVGLNIPIEIDLVFDKNGNFIGIDD
;
A
#
# COMPACT_ATOMS: atom_id res chain seq x y z
N MET A 1 -2.06 20.69 -6.36
CA MET A 1 -3.11 20.32 -5.40
C MET A 1 -2.81 20.88 -4.04
N THR A 2 -3.78 21.50 -3.42
CA THR A 2 -3.60 21.98 -2.06
C THR A 2 -4.04 20.86 -1.11
N ALA A 3 -3.08 20.27 -0.42
CA ALA A 3 -3.42 19.30 0.60
C ALA A 3 -4.01 20.03 1.81
N PHE A 4 -5.17 19.60 2.24
CA PHE A 4 -5.73 20.09 3.48
C PHE A 4 -5.09 19.31 4.62
N VAL A 5 -4.24 19.97 5.39
CA VAL A 5 -3.52 19.33 6.49
C VAL A 5 -4.19 19.76 7.80
N SER A 6 -4.67 18.78 8.56
CA SER A 6 -5.25 19.05 9.87
C SER A 6 -4.16 19.45 10.85
N CYS A 7 -4.51 19.94 12.04
CA CYS A 7 -3.50 20.32 13.04
C CYS A 7 -2.69 19.13 13.57
N ASP A 8 -3.16 17.89 13.34
CA ASP A 8 -2.42 16.69 13.73
C ASP A 8 -1.49 16.18 12.64
N ASP A 9 -1.67 16.64 11.40
CA ASP A 9 -0.87 16.21 10.25
C ASP A 9 0.33 17.11 10.11
N LYS A 10 1.52 16.51 10.03
CA LYS A 10 2.77 17.27 9.95
C LYS A 10 3.64 16.74 8.83
N PRO A 11 4.11 17.61 7.93
CA PRO A 11 5.16 17.20 6.99
C PRO A 11 6.44 16.92 7.78
N VAL A 12 7.07 15.80 7.43
CA VAL A 12 8.36 15.40 8.02
C VAL A 12 9.30 14.99 6.90
N THR A 13 10.58 14.88 7.21
CA THR A 13 11.55 14.39 6.23
C THR A 13 11.62 12.88 6.28
N GLY A 14 12.07 12.26 5.17
CA GLY A 14 12.12 10.80 5.06
C GLY A 14 12.98 10.12 6.12
N ASP A 15 14.00 10.82 6.63
CA ASP A 15 14.86 10.30 7.69
C ASP A 15 14.13 10.12 9.03
N LYS A 16 12.96 10.72 9.18
CA LYS A 16 12.12 10.56 10.39
C LYS A 16 11.26 9.31 10.37
N LEU A 17 11.20 8.61 9.24
CA LEU A 17 10.45 7.36 9.17
C LEU A 17 11.07 6.31 10.09
N PRO A 18 10.25 5.44 10.70
CA PRO A 18 10.78 4.30 11.45
C PRO A 18 11.67 3.41 10.58
N ALA A 19 12.66 2.77 11.20
CA ALA A 19 13.59 1.92 10.48
C ALA A 19 12.90 0.84 9.63
N LYS A 20 11.81 0.27 10.13
CA LYS A 20 11.05 -0.75 9.43
C LYS A 20 10.45 -0.21 8.12
N ALA A 21 9.93 1.03 8.14
CA ALA A 21 9.41 1.69 6.95
C ALA A 21 10.52 1.97 5.93
N LYS A 22 11.67 2.44 6.40
CA LYS A 22 12.82 2.67 5.51
C LYS A 22 13.28 1.38 4.84
N THR A 23 13.33 0.29 5.59
CA THR A 23 13.69 -1.03 5.06
C THR A 23 12.68 -1.47 4.00
N PHE A 24 11.40 -1.28 4.25
CA PHE A 24 10.34 -1.61 3.28
C PHE A 24 10.54 -0.86 1.96
N LEU A 25 10.73 0.45 2.04
CA LEU A 25 10.94 1.27 0.84
C LEU A 25 12.22 0.86 0.10
N ASN A 26 13.28 0.58 0.82
CA ASN A 26 14.52 0.12 0.21
C ASN A 26 14.38 -1.24 -0.47
N THR A 27 13.58 -2.12 0.09
CA THR A 27 13.38 -3.47 -0.44
C THR A 27 12.51 -3.47 -1.70
N TYR A 28 11.40 -2.73 -1.68
CA TYR A 28 10.37 -2.84 -2.73
C TYR A 28 10.36 -1.66 -3.69
N PHE A 29 10.92 -0.52 -3.30
CA PHE A 29 10.92 0.70 -4.11
C PHE A 29 12.32 1.32 -4.16
N SER A 30 13.32 0.46 -4.27
CA SER A 30 14.74 0.89 -4.31
C SER A 30 14.99 1.86 -5.44
N GLY A 31 15.72 2.94 -5.13
CA GLY A 31 16.09 3.95 -6.12
C GLY A 31 15.00 4.95 -6.48
N ILE A 32 13.82 4.84 -5.86
CA ILE A 32 12.73 5.78 -6.08
C ILE A 32 12.70 6.78 -4.93
N ASP A 33 12.90 8.06 -5.25
CA ASP A 33 12.99 9.09 -4.23
C ASP A 33 11.65 9.38 -3.56
N ILE A 34 11.71 9.75 -2.30
CA ILE A 34 10.55 10.21 -1.55
C ILE A 34 10.24 11.65 -1.97
N LEU A 35 9.01 11.89 -2.38
CA LEU A 35 8.52 13.23 -2.69
C LEU A 35 8.08 13.97 -1.42
N SER A 36 7.32 13.28 -0.56
CA SER A 36 6.83 13.87 0.69
C SER A 36 6.49 12.79 1.71
N VAL A 37 6.53 13.16 2.98
CA VAL A 37 6.06 12.35 4.10
C VAL A 37 5.18 13.21 4.98
N ILE A 38 3.96 12.78 5.20
CA ILE A 38 3.03 13.44 6.14
C ILE A 38 2.80 12.49 7.31
N LYS A 39 3.08 12.98 8.51
CA LYS A 39 2.82 12.21 9.73
C LYS A 39 1.53 12.72 10.37
N ASP A 40 0.59 11.82 10.62
CA ASP A 40 -0.60 12.11 11.44
C ASP A 40 -0.52 11.33 12.74
N GLU A 41 -1.61 11.32 13.51
CA GLU A 41 -1.59 10.64 14.82
C GLU A 41 -1.57 9.11 14.72
N ASP A 42 -1.89 8.54 13.56
CA ASP A 42 -2.00 7.08 13.38
C ASP A 42 -0.98 6.50 12.41
N SER A 43 -0.43 7.32 11.50
CA SER A 43 0.33 6.78 10.39
C SER A 43 1.29 7.81 9.78
N TYR A 44 2.13 7.30 8.87
CA TYR A 44 2.94 8.10 7.96
C TYR A 44 2.42 7.85 6.54
N ASP A 45 2.13 8.92 5.81
CA ASP A 45 1.75 8.86 4.40
C ASP A 45 2.95 9.28 3.55
N VAL A 46 3.48 8.37 2.76
CA VAL A 46 4.68 8.58 1.95
C VAL A 46 4.31 8.60 0.48
N ASP A 47 4.59 9.73 -0.19
CA ASP A 47 4.46 9.84 -1.64
C ASP A 47 5.84 9.73 -2.27
N LEU A 48 5.97 8.86 -3.28
CA LEU A 48 7.18 8.70 -4.05
C LEU A 48 7.09 9.49 -5.35
N VAL A 49 8.24 9.83 -5.92
CA VAL A 49 8.30 10.67 -7.14
C VAL A 49 7.67 10.00 -8.36
N ASP A 50 7.49 8.68 -8.35
CA ASP A 50 6.85 7.96 -9.45
C ASP A 50 5.33 7.87 -9.34
N GLY A 51 4.74 8.47 -8.31
CA GLY A 51 3.30 8.46 -8.07
C GLY A 51 2.84 7.37 -7.09
N THR A 52 3.75 6.50 -6.64
CA THR A 52 3.42 5.50 -5.63
C THR A 52 3.11 6.17 -4.30
N ASP A 53 2.08 5.69 -3.62
CA ASP A 53 1.69 6.14 -2.28
C ASP A 53 1.79 4.95 -1.32
N VAL A 54 2.53 5.11 -0.23
CA VAL A 54 2.69 4.06 0.78
C VAL A 54 2.36 4.63 2.15
N ASP A 55 1.39 4.00 2.82
CA ASP A 55 1.05 4.36 4.20
C ASP A 55 1.69 3.36 5.15
N PHE A 56 2.33 3.87 6.19
CA PHE A 56 2.93 3.07 7.25
C PHE A 56 2.28 3.39 8.59
N ARG A 57 2.15 2.37 9.43
CA ARG A 57 1.76 2.57 10.83
C ARG A 57 2.89 3.29 11.57
N LEU A 58 2.60 3.82 12.75
CA LEU A 58 3.63 4.52 13.53
C LEU A 58 4.82 3.63 13.90
N ASN A 59 4.61 2.31 13.99
CA ASN A 59 5.71 1.38 14.24
C ASN A 59 6.51 1.02 12.99
N GLY A 60 6.13 1.55 11.82
CA GLY A 60 6.82 1.31 10.56
C GLY A 60 6.29 0.14 9.75
N ALA A 61 5.31 -0.61 10.24
CA ALA A 61 4.67 -1.66 9.44
C ALA A 61 3.84 -1.03 8.33
N TRP A 62 3.89 -1.62 7.13
CA TRP A 62 3.09 -1.09 6.02
C TRP A 62 1.59 -1.27 6.30
N LYS A 63 0.80 -0.33 5.84
CA LYS A 63 -0.64 -0.35 5.96
C LYS A 63 -1.31 -0.40 4.59
N LYS A 64 -0.82 0.39 3.65
CA LYS A 64 -1.39 0.48 2.30
C LYS A 64 -0.30 0.81 1.29
N VAL A 65 -0.38 0.18 0.12
CA VAL A 65 0.49 0.47 -1.02
C VAL A 65 -0.39 0.68 -2.23
N ASP A 66 -0.29 1.85 -2.87
CA ASP A 66 -1.02 2.19 -4.07
C ASP A 66 -0.03 2.62 -5.15
N CYS A 67 0.10 1.82 -6.20
CA CYS A 67 1.03 2.08 -7.29
C CYS A 67 0.40 2.79 -8.48
N GLU A 68 -0.86 3.20 -8.38
CA GLU A 68 -1.56 4.03 -9.36
C GLU A 68 -1.32 3.61 -10.82
N GLY A 69 -1.90 2.48 -11.21
CA GLY A 69 -1.83 2.00 -12.59
C GLY A 69 -0.60 1.18 -12.90
N ARG A 70 0.20 0.82 -11.90
CA ARG A 70 1.34 -0.09 -12.03
C ARG A 70 1.20 -1.23 -11.06
N PRO A 71 1.80 -2.40 -11.36
CA PRO A 71 1.73 -3.53 -10.44
C PRO A 71 2.41 -3.23 -9.11
N VAL A 72 1.77 -3.65 -8.03
CA VAL A 72 2.37 -3.64 -6.70
C VAL A 72 3.46 -4.73 -6.67
N PRO A 73 4.64 -4.45 -6.09
CA PRO A 73 5.67 -5.48 -5.93
C PRO A 73 5.16 -6.67 -5.10
N THR A 74 5.67 -7.84 -5.38
CA THR A 74 5.32 -9.05 -4.61
C THR A 74 6.32 -9.26 -3.48
N GLY A 75 5.92 -10.02 -2.46
CA GLY A 75 6.82 -10.47 -1.41
C GLY A 75 6.51 -9.97 -0.01
N PHE A 76 5.62 -8.98 0.16
CA PHE A 76 5.29 -8.46 1.49
C PHE A 76 3.88 -8.84 1.95
N TYR A 77 3.21 -9.70 1.22
CA TYR A 77 1.89 -10.22 1.56
C TYR A 77 1.82 -11.70 1.17
N PRO A 78 0.80 -12.46 1.66
CA PRO A 78 0.73 -13.90 1.35
C PRO A 78 0.67 -14.19 -0.15
N THR A 79 1.48 -15.13 -0.62
CA THR A 79 1.57 -15.46 -2.05
C THR A 79 0.29 -16.06 -2.63
N ASN A 80 -0.56 -16.66 -1.81
CA ASN A 80 -1.84 -17.19 -2.27
C ASN A 80 -2.80 -16.11 -2.75
N ILE A 81 -2.59 -14.84 -2.35
CA ILE A 81 -3.32 -13.71 -2.92
C ILE A 81 -2.99 -13.58 -4.41
N ASP A 82 -1.71 -13.62 -4.76
CA ASP A 82 -1.29 -13.57 -6.17
C ASP A 82 -1.84 -14.75 -6.96
N THR A 83 -1.84 -15.93 -6.37
CA THR A 83 -2.39 -17.12 -7.00
C THR A 83 -3.88 -16.95 -7.30
N TYR A 84 -4.63 -16.42 -6.34
CA TYR A 84 -6.06 -16.17 -6.54
C TYR A 84 -6.30 -15.19 -7.69
N VAL A 85 -5.56 -14.09 -7.71
CA VAL A 85 -5.71 -13.06 -8.74
C VAL A 85 -5.35 -13.64 -10.11
N THR A 86 -4.23 -14.34 -10.22
CA THR A 86 -3.79 -14.94 -11.49
C THR A 86 -4.81 -15.95 -12.01
N THR A 87 -5.41 -16.74 -11.12
CA THR A 87 -6.38 -17.78 -11.49
C THR A 87 -7.71 -17.19 -11.94
N ASN A 88 -8.21 -16.18 -11.25
CA ASN A 88 -9.54 -15.64 -11.46
C ASN A 88 -9.58 -14.40 -12.35
N TYR A 89 -8.46 -13.67 -12.45
CA TYR A 89 -8.32 -12.44 -13.23
C TYR A 89 -6.99 -12.47 -13.98
N PRO A 90 -6.80 -13.39 -14.93
CA PRO A 90 -5.47 -13.69 -15.50
C PRO A 90 -4.83 -12.54 -16.27
N VAL A 91 -5.61 -11.55 -16.71
CA VAL A 91 -5.05 -10.39 -17.43
C VAL A 91 -4.91 -9.15 -16.54
N ALA A 92 -5.29 -9.26 -15.28
CA ALA A 92 -5.23 -8.15 -14.33
C ALA A 92 -3.98 -8.25 -13.46
N TYR A 93 -3.63 -7.13 -12.83
CA TYR A 93 -2.62 -7.12 -11.78
C TYR A 93 -3.15 -6.33 -10.58
N ILE A 94 -2.50 -6.53 -9.44
CA ILE A 94 -2.81 -5.78 -8.23
C ILE A 94 -2.18 -4.41 -8.36
N GLU A 95 -2.97 -3.34 -8.29
CA GLU A 95 -2.44 -1.98 -8.32
C GLU A 95 -2.47 -1.31 -6.95
N ASP A 96 -3.27 -1.82 -6.01
CA ASP A 96 -3.22 -1.38 -4.62
C ASP A 96 -3.56 -2.52 -3.67
N ILE A 97 -3.03 -2.42 -2.46
CA ILE A 97 -3.27 -3.41 -1.42
C ILE A 97 -3.24 -2.70 -0.06
N GLU A 98 -4.19 -3.05 0.79
CA GLU A 98 -4.29 -2.53 2.15
C GLU A 98 -4.40 -3.68 3.13
N PHE A 99 -3.70 -3.56 4.27
CA PHE A 99 -3.84 -4.52 5.37
C PHE A 99 -4.35 -3.79 6.61
N GLU A 100 -5.57 -4.12 7.01
CA GLU A 100 -6.20 -3.51 8.17
C GLU A 100 -7.23 -4.47 8.76
N ASN A 101 -7.35 -4.47 10.07
CA ASN A 101 -8.28 -5.35 10.80
C ASN A 101 -8.09 -6.83 10.45
N ASN A 102 -6.82 -7.26 10.31
CA ASN A 102 -6.45 -8.63 9.96
C ASN A 102 -7.00 -9.09 8.61
N ARG A 103 -7.23 -8.16 7.69
CA ARG A 103 -7.70 -8.46 6.34
C ARG A 103 -6.90 -7.69 5.31
N TYR A 104 -6.75 -8.31 4.14
CA TYR A 104 -6.17 -7.66 2.96
C TYR A 104 -7.32 -7.25 2.05
N LYS A 105 -7.28 -6.00 1.58
CA LYS A 105 -8.14 -5.53 0.50
C LYS A 105 -7.26 -5.24 -0.70
N VAL A 106 -7.63 -5.79 -1.84
CA VAL A 106 -6.80 -5.74 -3.05
C VAL A 106 -7.60 -5.13 -4.18
N GLY A 107 -7.06 -4.06 -4.77
CA GLY A 107 -7.62 -3.42 -5.96
C GLY A 107 -6.86 -3.86 -7.20
N LEU A 108 -7.61 -4.14 -8.26
CA LEU A 108 -7.07 -4.58 -9.55
C LEU A 108 -7.17 -3.48 -10.60
N ASN A 109 -6.34 -3.56 -11.63
CA ASN A 109 -6.35 -2.63 -12.76
C ASN A 109 -7.47 -2.94 -13.77
N ILE A 110 -8.69 -3.14 -13.27
CA ILE A 110 -9.86 -3.44 -14.10
C ILE A 110 -10.85 -2.28 -14.00
N PRO A 111 -11.74 -2.10 -15.01
CA PRO A 111 -12.65 -0.96 -15.01
C PRO A 111 -13.78 -1.01 -13.98
N ILE A 112 -13.92 -2.13 -13.29
CA ILE A 112 -14.92 -2.27 -12.22
C ILE A 112 -14.25 -1.96 -10.88
N GLU A 113 -14.83 -1.03 -10.12
CA GLU A 113 -14.29 -0.66 -8.82
C GLU A 113 -14.76 -1.66 -7.76
N ILE A 114 -14.01 -2.72 -7.59
CA ILE A 114 -14.22 -3.72 -6.56
C ILE A 114 -12.90 -3.95 -5.82
N ASP A 115 -13.02 -4.32 -4.56
CA ASP A 115 -11.90 -4.80 -3.76
C ASP A 115 -12.08 -6.28 -3.49
N LEU A 116 -11.05 -7.06 -3.72
CA LEU A 116 -11.00 -8.45 -3.28
C LEU A 116 -10.54 -8.48 -1.84
N VAL A 117 -11.25 -9.21 -1.00
CA VAL A 117 -10.96 -9.26 0.44
C VAL A 117 -10.44 -10.64 0.80
N PHE A 118 -9.32 -10.68 1.53
CA PHE A 118 -8.66 -11.90 1.96
C PHE A 118 -8.45 -11.84 3.48
N ASP A 119 -8.44 -12.98 4.14
CA ASP A 119 -8.10 -13.04 5.56
C ASP A 119 -6.59 -12.84 5.77
N LYS A 120 -6.13 -12.83 7.01
CA LYS A 120 -4.72 -12.61 7.34
C LYS A 120 -3.79 -13.68 6.78
N ASN A 121 -4.30 -14.84 6.43
CA ASN A 121 -3.53 -15.93 5.85
C ASN A 121 -3.54 -15.91 4.31
N GLY A 122 -4.24 -14.94 3.74
CA GLY A 122 -4.34 -14.80 2.28
C GLY A 122 -5.44 -15.63 1.64
N ASN A 123 -6.38 -16.14 2.41
CA ASN A 123 -7.52 -16.89 1.88
C ASN A 123 -8.64 -15.92 1.49
N PHE A 124 -9.20 -16.12 0.31
CA PHE A 124 -10.25 -15.26 -0.19
C PHE A 124 -11.50 -15.32 0.68
N ILE A 125 -12.04 -14.16 1.05
CA ILE A 125 -13.25 -14.02 1.85
C ILE A 125 -14.44 -13.57 0.99
N GLY A 126 -14.24 -12.58 0.13
CA GLY A 126 -15.32 -12.01 -0.65
C GLY A 126 -14.93 -10.75 -1.41
N ILE A 127 -15.93 -10.10 -1.97
CA ILE A 127 -15.77 -8.87 -2.74
C ILE A 127 -16.46 -7.74 -1.97
N ASP A 128 -15.77 -6.61 -1.87
CA ASP A 128 -16.29 -5.39 -1.28
C ASP A 128 -16.38 -4.33 -2.40
N ASP A 129 -17.57 -3.79 -2.65
CA ASP A 129 -17.78 -2.78 -3.71
C ASP A 129 -18.41 -1.48 -3.21
#